data_d83ff8652cce00144ae7636667b35738
#
_entry.id   d83ff8652cce00144ae7636667b35738
#
_cell.length_a   1.000
_cell.length_b   1.000
_cell.length_c   1.000
_cell.angle_alpha   90.00
_cell.angle_beta   90.00
_cell.angle_gamma   90.00
#
_symmetry.space_group_name_H-M   'P 1'
#
loop_
_entity.id
_entity.type
_entity.pdbx_description
1 polymer ?
#
loop_
_entity_poly.entity_id
_entity_poly.type
_entity_poly.pdbx_seq_one_letter_code
_entity_poly.pdbx_strand_id
1 'polypeptide(L)'
;MIKLVRVDHRLLHGQVIFSWTKQVGTNYIIVADDKVANDPISMMALSIAKPVDCELSIIPFSQLRKLVDENASKNIMIIVKGPAEALQLAKELPEVTEINYGGVAKKAGSKEYGKAVYLNEAELKATQELISMGKKIYIQMVPSSPIEHASFEN
;
A
#
# COMPACT_ATOMS: atom_id res chain seq x y z
N MET A 1 -8.92 12.66 4.41
CA MET A 1 -8.61 11.68 5.49
C MET A 1 -8.07 10.41 4.87
N ILE A 2 -6.96 9.91 5.38
CA ILE A 2 -6.38 8.64 4.89
C ILE A 2 -7.17 7.49 5.51
N LYS A 3 -7.81 6.69 4.66
CA LYS A 3 -8.67 5.56 5.08
C LYS A 3 -7.93 4.24 5.08
N LEU A 4 -6.94 4.07 4.20
CA LEU A 4 -6.19 2.83 4.08
C LEU A 4 -4.82 3.11 3.49
N VAL A 5 -3.79 2.50 4.04
CA VAL A 5 -2.47 2.40 3.44
C VAL A 5 -2.22 0.92 3.17
N ARG A 6 -1.98 0.59 1.90
CA ARG A 6 -1.87 -0.80 1.45
C ARG A 6 -0.56 -1.05 0.73
N VAL A 7 0.09 -2.13 1.10
CA VAL A 7 1.25 -2.68 0.39
C VAL A 7 0.76 -3.80 -0.52
N ASP A 8 0.99 -3.66 -1.82
CA ASP A 8 0.70 -4.70 -2.79
C ASP A 8 1.64 -4.56 -3.98
N HIS A 9 2.40 -5.61 -4.27
CA HIS A 9 3.38 -5.59 -5.37
C HIS A 9 2.76 -5.37 -6.74
N ARG A 10 1.47 -5.64 -6.88
CA ARG A 10 0.71 -5.40 -8.13
C ARG A 10 0.12 -4.00 -8.18
N LEU A 11 0.23 -3.23 -7.09
CA LEU A 11 -0.35 -1.91 -6.94
C LEU A 11 -1.88 -1.95 -7.11
N LEU A 12 -2.40 -1.41 -8.19
CA LEU A 12 -3.84 -1.32 -8.42
C LEU A 12 -4.27 -2.45 -9.36
N HIS A 13 -5.14 -3.34 -8.88
CA HIS A 13 -5.58 -4.48 -9.68
C HIS A 13 -7.02 -4.88 -9.34
N GLY A 14 -7.88 -4.75 -10.31
CA GLY A 14 -9.22 -5.29 -10.46
C GLY A 14 -10.12 -5.31 -9.23
N GLN A 15 -10.72 -6.47 -9.00
CA GLN A 15 -11.71 -6.68 -7.95
C GLN A 15 -11.19 -6.45 -6.54
N VAL A 16 -9.89 -6.68 -6.30
CA VAL A 16 -9.28 -6.49 -4.98
C VAL A 16 -9.40 -5.02 -4.56
N ILE A 17 -9.03 -4.10 -5.44
CA ILE A 17 -9.12 -2.67 -5.14
C ILE A 17 -10.56 -2.21 -5.04
N PHE A 18 -11.43 -2.71 -5.91
CA PHE A 18 -12.86 -2.39 -5.86
C PHE A 18 -13.45 -2.78 -4.49
N SER A 19 -13.12 -3.98 -3.99
CA SER A 19 -13.59 -4.44 -2.68
C SER A 19 -13.12 -3.52 -1.55
N TRP A 20 -11.86 -3.08 -1.61
CA TRP A 20 -11.32 -2.20 -0.57
C TRP A 20 -11.89 -0.78 -0.63
N THR A 21 -12.06 -0.20 -1.82
CA THR A 21 -12.64 1.14 -1.94
C THR A 21 -14.04 1.20 -1.38
N LYS A 22 -14.83 0.15 -1.60
CA LYS A 22 -16.18 0.05 -1.02
C LYS A 22 -16.13 -0.09 0.49
N GLN A 23 -15.29 -0.99 1.01
CA GLN A 23 -15.21 -1.28 2.43
C GLN A 23 -14.81 -0.05 3.26
N VAL A 24 -13.82 0.73 2.78
CA VAL A 24 -13.31 1.87 3.55
C VAL A 24 -13.90 3.20 3.12
N GLY A 25 -14.76 3.22 2.11
CA GLY A 25 -15.40 4.44 1.64
C GLY A 25 -14.46 5.41 0.93
N THR A 26 -13.51 4.90 0.16
CA THR A 26 -12.52 5.70 -0.57
C THR A 26 -13.10 6.25 -1.86
N ASN A 27 -12.80 7.49 -2.16
CA ASN A 27 -13.10 8.12 -3.45
C ASN A 27 -11.84 8.66 -4.16
N TYR A 28 -10.67 8.53 -3.55
CA TYR A 28 -9.42 8.99 -4.12
C TYR A 28 -8.30 7.99 -3.82
N ILE A 29 -7.68 7.47 -4.87
CA ILE A 29 -6.56 6.53 -4.77
C ILE A 29 -5.28 7.23 -5.17
N ILE A 30 -4.25 7.13 -4.33
CA ILE A 30 -2.91 7.62 -4.62
C ILE A 30 -1.99 6.41 -4.70
N VAL A 31 -1.33 6.24 -5.84
CA VAL A 31 -0.24 5.28 -6.00
C VAL A 31 1.07 6.06 -5.89
N ALA A 32 1.86 5.78 -4.87
CA ALA A 32 3.14 6.43 -4.66
C ALA A 32 4.27 5.48 -5.06
N ASP A 33 4.89 5.76 -6.20
CA ASP A 33 5.96 4.91 -6.75
C ASP A 33 6.77 5.73 -7.77
N ASP A 34 8.05 5.94 -7.48
CA ASP A 34 8.92 6.77 -8.32
C ASP A 34 9.09 6.19 -9.73
N LYS A 35 9.20 4.88 -9.83
CA LYS A 35 9.42 4.21 -11.13
C LYS A 35 8.16 4.27 -11.98
N VAL A 36 7.02 3.91 -11.42
CA VAL A 36 5.74 3.88 -12.14
C VAL A 36 5.31 5.28 -12.53
N ALA A 37 5.55 6.26 -11.68
CA ALA A 37 5.19 7.66 -11.97
C ALA A 37 5.95 8.23 -13.18
N ASN A 38 7.06 7.61 -13.58
CA ASN A 38 7.86 8.00 -14.74
C ASN A 38 7.69 7.05 -15.95
N ASP A 39 6.72 6.13 -15.89
CA ASP A 39 6.47 5.15 -16.95
C ASP A 39 5.04 5.29 -17.47
N PRO A 40 4.83 5.97 -18.63
CA PRO A 40 3.49 6.19 -19.17
C PRO A 40 2.70 4.91 -19.45
N ILE A 41 3.37 3.82 -19.83
CA ILE A 41 2.70 2.54 -20.10
C ILE A 41 2.17 1.95 -18.80
N SER A 42 2.97 1.93 -17.75
CA SER A 42 2.53 1.46 -16.43
C SER A 42 1.39 2.31 -15.87
N MET A 43 1.49 3.63 -16.02
CA MET A 43 0.43 4.55 -15.58
C MET A 43 -0.89 4.27 -16.30
N MET A 44 -0.84 4.03 -17.61
CA MET A 44 -2.03 3.68 -18.39
C MET A 44 -2.64 2.37 -17.90
N ALA A 45 -1.82 1.34 -17.69
CA ALA A 45 -2.30 0.04 -17.22
C ALA A 45 -3.00 0.15 -15.87
N LEU A 46 -2.43 0.93 -14.94
CA LEU A 46 -3.06 1.16 -13.64
C LEU A 46 -4.36 1.95 -13.77
N SER A 47 -4.41 2.93 -14.66
CA SER A 47 -5.61 3.73 -14.88
C SER A 47 -6.79 2.89 -15.35
N ILE A 48 -6.54 1.85 -16.14
CA ILE A 48 -7.59 0.92 -16.60
C ILE A 48 -8.17 0.13 -15.42
N ALA A 49 -7.36 -0.16 -14.41
CA ALA A 49 -7.79 -0.94 -13.24
C ALA A 49 -8.52 -0.09 -12.18
N LYS A 50 -8.62 1.22 -12.37
CA LYS A 50 -9.24 2.14 -11.42
C LYS A 50 -10.76 1.92 -11.35
N PRO A 51 -11.35 1.86 -10.13
CA PRO A 51 -12.81 1.90 -10.00
C PRO A 51 -13.41 3.19 -10.60
N VAL A 52 -14.58 3.07 -11.18
CA VAL A 52 -15.25 4.16 -11.93
C VAL A 52 -15.50 5.39 -11.07
N ASP A 53 -15.85 5.19 -9.81
CA ASP A 53 -16.23 6.25 -8.90
C ASP A 53 -15.06 6.80 -8.05
N CYS A 54 -13.83 6.45 -8.42
CA CYS A 54 -12.64 6.93 -7.75
C CYS A 54 -11.79 7.80 -8.67
N GLU A 55 -11.18 8.83 -8.11
CA GLU A 55 -10.07 9.53 -8.74
C GLU A 55 -8.78 8.76 -8.50
N LEU A 56 -7.79 8.91 -9.37
CA LEU A 56 -6.49 8.26 -9.27
C LEU A 56 -5.38 9.26 -9.56
N SER A 57 -4.37 9.28 -8.69
CA SER A 57 -3.11 9.98 -8.94
C SER A 57 -1.96 8.99 -8.77
N ILE A 58 -1.04 8.98 -9.71
CA ILE A 58 0.18 8.18 -9.67
C ILE A 58 1.34 9.15 -9.57
N ILE A 59 2.06 9.14 -8.45
CA ILE A 59 3.01 10.20 -8.12
C ILE A 59 4.33 9.64 -7.59
N PRO A 60 5.43 10.39 -7.74
CA PRO A 60 6.64 10.09 -7.00
C PRO A 60 6.48 10.43 -5.52
N PHE A 61 7.28 9.82 -4.67
CA PHE A 61 7.20 10.04 -3.22
C PHE A 61 7.40 11.50 -2.82
N SER A 62 8.19 12.25 -3.59
CA SER A 62 8.42 13.67 -3.32
C SER A 62 7.15 14.53 -3.31
N GLN A 63 6.07 14.05 -3.93
CA GLN A 63 4.80 14.76 -3.99
C GLN A 63 3.76 14.25 -2.99
N LEU A 64 4.07 13.20 -2.24
CA LEU A 64 3.09 12.53 -1.41
C LEU A 64 2.51 13.45 -0.32
N ARG A 65 3.38 14.09 0.47
CA ARG A 65 2.93 14.97 1.56
C ARG A 65 2.04 16.09 1.03
N LYS A 66 2.47 16.75 -0.01
CA LYS A 66 1.74 17.87 -0.62
C LYS A 66 0.36 17.41 -1.12
N LEU A 67 0.31 16.29 -1.84
CA LEU A 67 -0.93 15.80 -2.42
C LEU A 67 -1.94 15.37 -1.36
N VAL A 68 -1.49 14.73 -0.30
CA VAL A 68 -2.34 14.35 0.83
C VAL A 68 -2.92 15.60 1.49
N ASP A 69 -2.09 16.60 1.73
CA ASP A 69 -2.54 17.85 2.38
C ASP A 69 -3.55 18.62 1.51
N GLU A 70 -3.32 18.69 0.21
CA GLU A 70 -4.21 19.36 -0.74
C GLU A 70 -5.56 18.65 -0.88
N ASN A 71 -5.65 17.38 -0.51
CA ASN A 71 -6.85 16.55 -0.64
C ASN A 71 -7.38 16.08 0.71
N ALA A 72 -7.15 16.84 1.77
CA ALA A 72 -7.52 16.47 3.13
C ALA A 72 -9.04 16.26 3.31
N SER A 73 -9.87 16.86 2.45
CA SER A 73 -11.32 16.68 2.48
C SER A 73 -11.80 15.39 1.82
N LYS A 74 -10.92 14.70 1.09
CA LYS A 74 -11.27 13.46 0.40
C LYS A 74 -10.94 12.24 1.27
N ASN A 75 -11.58 11.12 0.96
CA ASN A 75 -11.28 9.83 1.58
C ASN A 75 -10.24 9.11 0.73
N ILE A 76 -9.02 9.03 1.25
CA ILE A 76 -7.83 8.63 0.50
C ILE A 76 -7.42 7.21 0.82
N MET A 77 -7.12 6.43 -0.22
CA MET A 77 -6.39 5.17 -0.12
C MET A 77 -5.02 5.37 -0.76
N ILE A 78 -3.95 4.99 -0.06
CA ILE A 78 -2.59 5.07 -0.59
C ILE A 78 -2.07 3.65 -0.81
N ILE A 79 -1.52 3.39 -1.99
CA ILE A 79 -0.97 2.09 -2.34
C ILE A 79 0.50 2.26 -2.69
N VAL A 80 1.33 1.40 -2.09
CA VAL A 80 2.77 1.30 -2.38
C VAL A 80 3.11 -0.15 -2.68
N LYS A 81 4.22 -0.39 -3.36
CA LYS A 81 4.54 -1.73 -3.89
C LYS A 81 5.19 -2.68 -2.90
N GLY A 82 5.79 -2.18 -1.82
CA GLY A 82 6.50 -3.06 -0.89
C GLY A 82 6.78 -2.43 0.46
N PRO A 83 7.38 -3.22 1.39
CA PRO A 83 7.69 -2.73 2.74
C PRO A 83 8.68 -1.56 2.79
N ALA A 84 9.67 -1.52 1.90
CA ALA A 84 10.62 -0.40 1.86
C ALA A 84 9.90 0.91 1.54
N GLU A 85 8.96 0.87 0.59
CA GLU A 85 8.15 2.02 0.20
C GLU A 85 7.17 2.40 1.31
N ALA A 86 6.62 1.42 2.03
CA ALA A 86 5.77 1.67 3.19
C ALA A 86 6.54 2.39 4.30
N LEU A 87 7.80 2.02 4.52
CA LEU A 87 8.66 2.68 5.48
C LEU A 87 8.91 4.14 5.08
N GLN A 88 9.19 4.38 3.82
CA GLN A 88 9.38 5.73 3.29
C GLN A 88 8.10 6.56 3.47
N LEU A 89 6.94 5.97 3.16
CA LEU A 89 5.64 6.60 3.38
C LEU A 89 5.42 6.97 4.85
N ALA A 90 5.72 6.06 5.76
CA ALA A 90 5.52 6.28 7.18
C ALA A 90 6.37 7.45 7.73
N LYS A 91 7.54 7.68 7.13
CA LYS A 91 8.39 8.82 7.48
C LYS A 91 7.81 10.14 6.95
N GLU A 92 7.21 10.11 5.76
CA GLU A 92 6.56 11.29 5.16
C GLU A 92 5.20 11.60 5.80
N LEU A 93 4.49 10.58 6.24
CA LEU A 93 3.14 10.69 6.79
C LEU A 93 3.10 10.07 8.19
N PRO A 94 3.67 10.72 9.21
CA PRO A 94 3.73 10.15 10.56
C PRO A 94 2.36 9.90 11.19
N GLU A 95 1.30 10.54 10.68
CA GLU A 95 -0.08 10.32 11.13
C GLU A 95 -0.64 8.94 10.75
N VAL A 96 -0.02 8.22 9.82
CA VAL A 96 -0.42 6.86 9.46
C VAL A 96 -0.06 5.92 10.61
N THR A 97 -1.05 5.21 11.15
CA THR A 97 -0.87 4.35 12.32
C THR A 97 -0.87 2.86 11.98
N GLU A 98 -1.51 2.47 10.89
CA GLU A 98 -1.55 1.07 10.49
C GLU A 98 -1.40 0.90 8.99
N ILE A 99 -0.84 -0.25 8.59
CA ILE A 99 -0.53 -0.56 7.20
C ILE A 99 -1.00 -1.97 6.90
N ASN A 100 -1.78 -2.08 5.83
CA ASN A 100 -2.27 -3.35 5.31
C ASN A 100 -1.24 -3.96 4.35
N TYR A 101 -0.79 -5.18 4.65
CA TYR A 101 -0.01 -5.97 3.70
C TYR A 101 -0.97 -6.88 2.93
N GLY A 102 -1.25 -6.51 1.69
CA GLY A 102 -2.17 -7.24 0.82
C GLY A 102 -1.49 -8.24 -0.09
N GLY A 103 -0.26 -7.95 -0.50
CA GLY A 103 0.50 -8.86 -1.34
C GLY A 103 1.95 -8.43 -1.47
N VAL A 104 2.86 -9.34 -1.16
CA VAL A 104 4.29 -9.18 -1.40
C VAL A 104 4.78 -10.48 -2.04
N ALA A 105 5.28 -10.38 -3.27
CA ALA A 105 5.58 -11.54 -4.09
C ALA A 105 6.71 -12.40 -3.50
N LYS A 106 6.58 -13.70 -3.70
CA LYS A 106 7.65 -14.66 -3.42
C LYS A 106 8.86 -14.36 -4.31
N LYS A 107 10.04 -14.42 -3.73
CA LYS A 107 11.30 -14.15 -4.41
C LYS A 107 12.44 -14.91 -3.74
N ALA A 108 13.62 -14.89 -4.35
CA ALA A 108 14.79 -15.56 -3.80
C ALA A 108 15.07 -15.06 -2.37
N GLY A 109 15.27 -15.99 -1.44
CA GLY A 109 15.56 -15.70 -0.04
C GLY A 109 14.36 -15.24 0.78
N SER A 110 13.15 -15.23 0.20
CA SER A 110 11.94 -14.83 0.95
C SER A 110 11.38 -15.99 1.76
N LYS A 111 10.71 -15.65 2.87
CA LYS A 111 9.96 -16.58 3.70
C LYS A 111 8.50 -16.17 3.70
N GLU A 112 7.61 -17.16 3.89
CA GLU A 112 6.18 -16.94 3.95
C GLU A 112 5.77 -16.38 5.32
N TYR A 113 5.02 -15.30 5.31
CA TYR A 113 4.41 -14.69 6.51
C TYR A 113 2.89 -14.71 6.44
N GLY A 114 2.33 -14.87 5.26
CA GLY A 114 0.91 -15.04 4.99
C GLY A 114 0.75 -15.66 3.60
N LYS A 115 -0.45 -16.05 3.23
CA LYS A 115 -0.71 -16.73 1.94
C LYS A 115 -0.18 -15.93 0.74
N ALA A 116 -0.28 -14.61 0.80
CA ALA A 116 0.13 -13.73 -0.28
C ALA A 116 1.29 -12.81 0.12
N VAL A 117 1.92 -13.04 1.26
CA VAL A 117 2.98 -12.17 1.79
C VAL A 117 4.24 -12.97 2.06
N TYR A 118 5.26 -12.70 1.27
CA TYR A 118 6.59 -13.29 1.36
C TYR A 118 7.60 -12.16 1.52
N LEU A 119 8.45 -12.24 2.53
CA LEU A 119 9.43 -11.19 2.81
C LEU A 119 10.84 -11.76 2.74
N ASN A 120 11.72 -11.07 2.02
CA ASN A 120 13.15 -11.32 2.10
C ASN A 120 13.72 -10.57 3.32
N GLU A 121 15.03 -10.68 3.53
CA GLU A 121 15.67 -10.06 4.69
C GLU A 121 15.49 -8.54 4.74
N ALA A 122 15.66 -7.87 3.61
CA ALA A 122 15.51 -6.41 3.54
C ALA A 122 14.06 -5.96 3.81
N GLU A 123 13.09 -6.71 3.27
CA GLU A 123 11.67 -6.42 3.49
C GLU A 123 11.26 -6.68 4.93
N LEU A 124 11.81 -7.73 5.55
CA LEU A 124 11.58 -8.00 6.96
C LEU A 124 12.15 -6.88 7.84
N LYS A 125 13.36 -6.40 7.55
CA LYS A 125 13.95 -5.28 8.27
C LYS A 125 13.11 -4.02 8.19
N ALA A 126 12.61 -3.69 7.00
CA ALA A 126 11.72 -2.54 6.81
C ALA A 126 10.44 -2.69 7.64
N THR A 127 9.87 -3.89 7.67
CA THR A 127 8.68 -4.20 8.46
C THR A 127 8.94 -4.05 9.95
N GLN A 128 10.07 -4.56 10.42
CA GLN A 128 10.48 -4.43 11.83
C GLN A 128 10.69 -2.97 12.22
N GLU A 129 11.27 -2.17 11.33
CA GLU A 129 11.44 -0.74 11.58
C GLU A 129 10.09 -0.02 11.67
N LEU A 130 9.14 -0.35 10.80
CA LEU A 130 7.77 0.17 10.89
C LEU A 130 7.14 -0.15 12.25
N ILE A 131 7.28 -1.39 12.71
CA ILE A 131 6.76 -1.80 14.01
C ILE A 131 7.45 -1.02 15.15
N SER A 132 8.75 -0.81 15.05
CA SER A 132 9.49 -0.03 16.06
C SER A 132 9.05 1.43 16.10
N MET A 133 8.49 1.96 15.02
CA MET A 133 7.90 3.29 14.95
C MET A 133 6.48 3.33 15.52
N GLY A 134 5.97 2.21 16.02
CA GLY A 134 4.62 2.12 16.56
C GLY A 134 3.54 1.83 15.52
N LYS A 135 3.91 1.48 14.29
CA LYS A 135 2.94 1.16 13.25
C LYS A 135 2.43 -0.28 13.40
N LYS A 136 1.13 -0.46 13.21
CA LYS A 136 0.52 -1.79 13.20
C LYS A 136 0.54 -2.33 11.77
N ILE A 137 1.08 -3.54 11.61
CA ILE A 137 1.10 -4.23 10.31
C ILE A 137 0.12 -5.39 10.39
N TYR A 138 -0.79 -5.48 9.43
CA TYR A 138 -1.71 -6.61 9.35
C TYR A 138 -1.80 -7.15 7.94
N ILE A 139 -1.98 -8.46 7.84
CA ILE A 139 -2.03 -9.17 6.56
C ILE A 139 -3.49 -9.48 6.24
N GLN A 140 -3.97 -8.95 5.13
CA GLN A 140 -5.33 -9.21 4.67
C GLN A 140 -5.40 -8.87 3.18
N MET A 141 -5.73 -9.86 2.35
CA MET A 141 -5.77 -9.65 0.90
C MET A 141 -7.00 -8.85 0.48
N VAL A 142 -8.18 -9.26 0.95
CA VAL A 142 -9.46 -8.60 0.67
C VAL A 142 -10.25 -8.43 1.97
N PRO A 143 -11.20 -7.49 2.03
CA PRO A 143 -11.94 -7.23 3.28
C PRO A 143 -12.71 -8.43 3.82
N SER A 144 -13.15 -9.35 2.94
CA SER A 144 -13.86 -10.56 3.35
C SER A 144 -12.96 -11.67 3.85
N SER A 145 -11.64 -11.57 3.65
CA SER A 145 -10.70 -12.56 4.18
C SER A 145 -10.44 -12.33 5.65
N PRO A 146 -10.14 -13.40 6.42
CA PRO A 146 -9.70 -13.20 7.80
C PRO A 146 -8.34 -12.49 7.82
N ILE A 147 -8.13 -11.68 8.86
CA ILE A 147 -6.82 -11.06 9.08
C ILE A 147 -5.86 -12.16 9.54
N GLU A 148 -4.73 -12.29 8.83
CA GLU A 148 -3.71 -13.25 9.21
C GLU A 148 -2.74 -12.59 10.21
N HIS A 149 -2.46 -13.30 11.28
CA HIS A 149 -1.53 -12.83 12.30
C HIS A 149 -0.17 -13.48 12.06
N ALA A 150 0.85 -12.66 11.87
CA ALA A 150 2.21 -13.14 11.67
C ALA A 150 3.15 -12.51 12.69
N SER A 151 4.16 -13.26 13.09
CA SER A 151 5.28 -12.71 13.86
C SER A 151 6.36 -12.29 12.87
N PHE A 152 6.75 -11.03 12.94
CA PHE A 152 7.82 -10.48 12.09
C PHE A 152 9.17 -10.48 12.83
N GLU A 153 9.39 -11.44 13.69
CA GLU A 153 10.66 -11.66 14.37
C GLU A 153 11.61 -12.50 13.51
N ASN A 154 12.90 -12.43 13.80
CA ASN A 154 13.90 -13.22 13.09
C ASN A 154 13.82 -14.72 13.45
#